data_895c95730fb4627354f3a1b44138a27c
#
_entry.id   895c95730fb4627354f3a1b44138a27c
#
_cell.length_a   1.000
_cell.length_b   1.000
_cell.length_c   1.000
_cell.angle_alpha   90.00
_cell.angle_beta   90.00
_cell.angle_gamma   90.00
#
_symmetry.space_group_name_H-M   'P 1'
#
loop_
_entity.id
_entity.type
_entity.pdbx_description
1 polymer ?
#
loop_
_entity_poly.entity_id
_entity_poly.type
_entity_poly.pdbx_seq_one_letter_code
_entity_poly.pdbx_strand_id
1 'polypeptide(L)'
;MAFKSTRQEAIFGAVLKNLGELGYKDELLQKDYAFVDWFQPNNPVRTIPAAAFSQTPHSYDSACIAVVLSNGKCGRPLIVENRALGAPYAFEVTEKEVVHWRVGKDQESSRELLRISPDQIARTFEENRSRWAAPDVLRSKSIGFKLGPRQLDFIDLGLIPALERQISTKLDRILREVIQNATNSHRRLDLQSLYHLIFRILAGKVLHDRAISPFADFTSRDQGKILQEVARYYGEQQPAIVDDETRGLVFSAIWQQLDFRNLSVEVLAYIYENTLVDPETRRDLGTHSTPHAIARYVVHHIPFERLEESQRTIIEPFCGHGIFLVAALQRLRQLLDPKMDAVKRHEYFVRMLHGFELDRFAIEVAKLCLMLADFPNHNGWKLTPEDVFRSPTFIPTVRSCNVVLSNPPFADFTTKDRPRYEGLKSFRKPAEFLNRVLDYLPQNGMLGLRMPVNS
;
A
#
# COMPACT_ATOMS: atom_id res chain seq x y z
N MET A 1 1.28 29.27 3.62
CA MET A 1 0.89 29.14 5.06
C MET A 1 0.70 30.54 5.68
N ALA A 2 -0.39 30.83 6.39
CA ALA A 2 -0.63 32.11 7.03
C ALA A 2 -0.82 31.91 8.55
N PHE A 3 0.04 32.56 9.36
CA PHE A 3 -0.07 32.58 10.80
C PHE A 3 -0.90 33.79 11.22
N LYS A 4 -1.64 33.68 12.33
CA LYS A 4 -2.38 34.82 12.91
C LYS A 4 -1.48 35.79 13.64
N SER A 5 -0.36 35.30 14.19
CA SER A 5 0.59 36.10 14.97
C SER A 5 1.98 35.45 14.98
N THR A 6 3.00 36.24 15.26
CA THR A 6 4.39 35.79 15.50
C THR A 6 4.46 34.74 16.62
N ARG A 7 3.57 34.85 17.61
CA ARG A 7 3.50 33.91 18.73
C ARG A 7 3.00 32.54 18.26
N GLN A 8 1.98 32.49 17.39
CA GLN A 8 1.50 31.23 16.80
C GLN A 8 2.59 30.56 15.95
N GLU A 9 3.34 31.34 15.19
CA GLU A 9 4.48 30.86 14.40
C GLU A 9 5.58 30.27 15.29
N ALA A 10 5.91 30.93 16.41
CA ALA A 10 6.89 30.40 17.36
C ALA A 10 6.44 29.06 18.00
N ILE A 11 5.15 28.95 18.37
CA ILE A 11 4.57 27.71 18.92
C ILE A 11 4.61 26.59 17.85
N PHE A 12 4.23 26.90 16.60
CA PHE A 12 4.30 25.96 15.50
C PHE A 12 5.73 25.46 15.27
N GLY A 13 6.72 26.36 15.25
CA GLY A 13 8.13 26.02 15.16
C GLY A 13 8.60 25.10 16.29
N ALA A 14 8.14 25.35 17.52
CA ALA A 14 8.45 24.48 18.66
C ALA A 14 7.85 23.07 18.49
N VAL A 15 6.61 22.96 18.00
CA VAL A 15 5.99 21.65 17.70
C VAL A 15 6.80 20.90 16.67
N LEU A 16 7.18 21.54 15.55
CA LEU A 16 7.96 20.87 14.50
C LEU A 16 9.35 20.41 14.97
N LYS A 17 10.03 21.26 15.78
CA LYS A 17 11.31 20.89 16.37
C LYS A 17 11.19 19.63 17.22
N ASN A 18 10.20 19.56 18.10
CA ASN A 18 10.00 18.40 18.97
C ASN A 18 9.53 17.16 18.20
N LEU A 19 8.76 17.29 17.11
CA LEU A 19 8.50 16.18 16.20
C LEU A 19 9.79 15.64 15.57
N GLY A 20 10.71 16.52 15.19
CA GLY A 20 12.05 16.13 14.74
C GLY A 20 12.85 15.35 15.78
N GLU A 21 12.74 15.73 17.06
CA GLU A 21 13.37 15.02 18.19
C GLU A 21 12.73 13.65 18.45
N LEU A 22 11.45 13.46 18.12
CA LEU A 22 10.76 12.15 18.15
C LEU A 22 11.15 11.22 16.98
N GLY A 23 11.95 11.70 16.03
CA GLY A 23 12.41 10.91 14.89
C GLY A 23 11.74 11.25 13.57
N TYR A 24 10.78 12.19 13.53
CA TYR A 24 10.20 12.67 12.28
C TYR A 24 11.12 13.72 11.65
N LYS A 25 12.15 13.26 10.93
CA LYS A 25 13.18 14.12 10.32
C LYS A 25 13.09 14.09 8.80
N ASP A 26 13.67 15.10 8.17
CA ASP A 26 13.85 15.18 6.74
C ASP A 26 12.54 14.91 5.98
N GLU A 27 12.54 13.89 5.14
CA GLU A 27 11.38 13.52 4.33
C GLU A 27 10.16 13.06 5.15
N LEU A 28 10.34 12.68 6.42
CA LEU A 28 9.24 12.21 7.27
C LEU A 28 8.41 13.33 7.90
N LEU A 29 8.89 14.58 7.84
CA LEU A 29 8.17 15.76 8.33
C LEU A 29 7.96 16.74 7.19
N GLN A 30 6.76 16.72 6.61
CA GLN A 30 6.40 17.54 5.46
C GLN A 30 5.68 18.82 5.89
N LYS A 31 6.08 19.95 5.32
CA LYS A 31 5.39 21.24 5.45
C LYS A 31 4.54 21.48 4.21
N ASP A 32 3.43 22.21 4.37
CA ASP A 32 2.49 22.53 3.31
C ASP A 32 2.11 21.27 2.48
N TYR A 33 1.83 20.17 3.20
CA TYR A 33 1.57 18.88 2.57
C TYR A 33 0.17 18.84 1.96
N ALA A 34 0.11 18.49 0.67
CA ALA A 34 -1.13 18.34 -0.08
C ALA A 34 -1.64 16.90 -0.07
N PHE A 35 -2.92 16.70 0.24
CA PHE A 35 -3.58 15.40 0.24
C PHE A 35 -5.00 15.50 -0.33
N VAL A 36 -5.56 14.38 -0.76
CA VAL A 36 -6.91 14.31 -1.31
C VAL A 36 -7.92 14.04 -0.19
N ASP A 37 -8.98 14.86 -0.11
CA ASP A 37 -10.08 14.63 0.83
C ASP A 37 -11.12 13.68 0.24
N TRP A 38 -10.92 12.39 0.44
CA TRP A 38 -11.79 11.32 -0.04
C TRP A 38 -13.17 11.28 0.65
N PHE A 39 -13.37 12.01 1.73
CA PHE A 39 -14.68 12.13 2.38
C PHE A 39 -15.59 13.14 1.70
N GLN A 40 -15.06 14.01 0.84
CA GLN A 40 -15.83 15.00 0.08
C GLN A 40 -16.23 14.45 -1.30
N PRO A 41 -17.38 14.88 -1.85
CA PRO A 41 -17.90 14.36 -3.13
C PRO A 41 -16.91 14.50 -4.31
N ASN A 42 -16.24 15.65 -4.42
CA ASN A 42 -15.36 15.98 -5.56
C ASN A 42 -13.89 15.70 -5.28
N ASN A 43 -13.55 14.96 -4.21
CA ASN A 43 -12.19 14.65 -3.83
C ASN A 43 -11.24 15.86 -3.87
N PRO A 44 -11.56 16.99 -3.20
CA PRO A 44 -10.74 18.19 -3.29
C PRO A 44 -9.36 17.93 -2.70
N VAL A 45 -8.35 18.56 -3.30
CA VAL A 45 -7.01 18.61 -2.73
C VAL A 45 -7.01 19.63 -1.60
N ARG A 46 -6.56 19.20 -0.42
CA ARG A 46 -6.34 20.05 0.75
C ARG A 46 -4.87 20.17 1.06
N THR A 47 -4.49 21.27 1.69
CA THR A 47 -3.14 21.48 2.18
C THR A 47 -3.17 21.64 3.69
N ILE A 48 -2.30 20.88 4.36
CA ILE A 48 -2.12 20.98 5.82
C ILE A 48 -0.77 21.64 6.14
N PRO A 49 -0.69 22.49 7.18
CA PRO A 49 0.55 23.18 7.54
C PRO A 49 1.76 22.27 7.76
N ALA A 50 1.57 21.14 8.46
CA ALA A 50 2.58 20.10 8.51
C ALA A 50 1.97 18.73 8.78
N ALA A 51 2.65 17.68 8.32
CA ALA A 51 2.30 16.29 8.55
C ALA A 51 3.55 15.46 8.82
N ALA A 52 3.49 14.58 9.80
CA ALA A 52 4.55 13.65 10.14
C ALA A 52 4.17 12.23 9.70
N PHE A 53 5.11 11.53 9.05
CA PHE A 53 4.93 10.22 8.45
C PHE A 53 5.93 9.22 9.03
N SER A 54 5.56 7.96 9.07
CA SER A 54 6.43 6.88 9.54
C SER A 54 7.43 6.41 8.50
N GLN A 55 7.13 6.62 7.22
CA GLN A 55 7.94 6.16 6.08
C GLN A 55 7.55 6.91 4.80
N THR A 56 8.40 6.80 3.79
CA THR A 56 8.11 7.14 2.40
C THR A 56 7.73 5.86 1.62
N PRO A 57 6.86 5.96 0.59
CA PRO A 57 6.12 7.15 0.18
C PRO A 57 5.05 7.57 1.18
N HIS A 58 4.78 8.87 1.22
CA HIS A 58 3.73 9.40 2.08
C HIS A 58 2.36 8.91 1.63
N SER A 59 1.57 8.38 2.57
CA SER A 59 0.20 7.92 2.33
C SER A 59 -0.63 8.07 3.59
N TYR A 60 -1.94 7.91 3.48
CA TYR A 60 -2.79 7.91 4.66
C TYR A 60 -2.41 6.79 5.65
N ASP A 61 -1.82 5.71 5.17
CA ASP A 61 -1.39 4.58 6.01
C ASP A 61 -0.10 4.91 6.79
N SER A 62 0.82 5.66 6.18
CA SER A 62 2.06 6.13 6.82
C SER A 62 1.90 7.41 7.64
N ALA A 63 0.80 8.15 7.50
CA ALA A 63 0.56 9.39 8.24
C ALA A 63 0.41 9.11 9.75
N CYS A 64 1.19 9.79 10.57
CA CYS A 64 1.21 9.62 12.02
C CYS A 64 0.57 10.78 12.76
N ILE A 65 0.98 12.00 12.43
CA ILE A 65 0.59 13.20 13.15
C ILE A 65 0.28 14.32 12.16
N ALA A 66 -0.86 14.97 12.33
CA ALA A 66 -1.26 16.18 11.63
C ALA A 66 -0.92 17.40 12.49
N VAL A 67 -0.41 18.48 11.91
CA VAL A 67 -0.27 19.76 12.59
C VAL A 67 -1.13 20.79 11.87
N VAL A 68 -2.11 21.35 12.54
CA VAL A 68 -3.07 22.32 12.00
C VAL A 68 -3.00 23.65 12.71
N LEU A 69 -3.33 24.74 12.00
CA LEU A 69 -3.37 26.09 12.58
C LEU A 69 -4.82 26.52 12.83
N SER A 70 -5.11 27.02 14.01
CA SER A 70 -6.43 27.54 14.40
C SER A 70 -6.66 28.95 13.82
N ASN A 71 -6.89 29.00 12.48
CA ASN A 71 -7.08 30.23 11.72
C ASN A 71 -8.54 30.33 11.22
N GLY A 72 -9.42 30.94 12.06
CA GLY A 72 -10.85 31.09 11.72
C GLY A 72 -11.69 29.87 12.09
N LYS A 73 -11.19 28.65 11.89
CA LYS A 73 -11.76 27.39 12.40
C LYS A 73 -10.91 26.88 13.55
N CYS A 74 -11.52 26.25 14.53
CA CYS A 74 -10.84 25.65 15.68
C CYS A 74 -11.59 24.41 16.17
N GLY A 75 -10.89 23.57 16.94
CA GLY A 75 -11.46 22.39 17.59
C GLY A 75 -11.89 21.31 16.62
N ARG A 76 -12.90 20.54 17.02
CA ARG A 76 -13.37 19.35 16.28
C ARG A 76 -13.64 19.57 14.79
N PRO A 77 -14.32 20.65 14.35
CA PRO A 77 -14.54 20.89 12.92
C PRO A 77 -13.24 20.97 12.11
N LEU A 78 -12.22 21.65 12.62
CA LEU A 78 -10.91 21.75 11.97
C LEU A 78 -10.22 20.38 11.90
N ILE A 79 -10.27 19.61 12.97
CA ILE A 79 -9.66 18.27 13.04
C ILE A 79 -10.31 17.32 12.05
N VAL A 80 -11.65 17.27 12.01
CA VAL A 80 -12.40 16.41 11.12
C VAL A 80 -12.23 16.79 9.64
N GLU A 81 -12.07 18.07 9.35
CA GLU A 81 -11.78 18.55 7.99
C GLU A 81 -10.47 17.97 7.43
N ASN A 82 -9.52 17.63 8.29
CA ASN A 82 -8.21 17.10 7.91
C ASN A 82 -8.08 15.57 8.09
N ARG A 83 -9.16 14.86 8.46
CA ARG A 83 -9.12 13.42 8.75
C ARG A 83 -8.70 12.54 7.58
N ALA A 84 -8.93 12.99 6.33
CA ALA A 84 -8.56 12.25 5.13
C ALA A 84 -7.04 12.10 4.95
N LEU A 85 -6.22 12.85 5.69
CA LEU A 85 -4.78 12.61 5.82
C LEU A 85 -4.49 11.20 6.37
N GLY A 86 -5.38 10.63 7.20
CA GLY A 86 -5.22 9.32 7.82
C GLY A 86 -4.36 9.33 9.10
N ALA A 87 -3.93 10.50 9.59
CA ALA A 87 -3.20 10.61 10.84
C ALA A 87 -4.12 10.42 12.05
N PRO A 88 -3.83 9.48 12.99
CA PRO A 88 -4.65 9.24 14.16
C PRO A 88 -4.56 10.32 15.23
N TYR A 89 -3.51 11.15 15.16
CA TYR A 89 -3.29 12.26 16.08
C TYR A 89 -3.16 13.58 15.33
N ALA A 90 -3.61 14.66 15.96
CA ALA A 90 -3.41 16.02 15.47
C ALA A 90 -2.98 16.97 16.60
N PHE A 91 -2.09 17.89 16.28
CA PHE A 91 -1.75 19.05 17.10
C PHE A 91 -2.37 20.29 16.48
N GLU A 92 -3.35 20.87 17.14
CA GLU A 92 -3.94 22.15 16.80
C GLU A 92 -3.13 23.27 17.48
N VAL A 93 -2.46 24.09 16.69
CA VAL A 93 -1.66 25.21 17.16
C VAL A 93 -2.51 26.47 17.19
N THR A 94 -2.74 26.99 18.37
CA THR A 94 -3.43 28.28 18.61
C THR A 94 -2.42 29.40 18.92
N GLU A 95 -2.88 30.62 19.18
CA GLU A 95 -2.02 31.72 19.64
C GLU A 95 -1.55 31.55 21.08
N LYS A 96 -2.18 30.66 21.86
CA LYS A 96 -1.95 30.51 23.30
C LYS A 96 -1.34 29.19 23.71
N GLU A 97 -1.71 28.12 23.03
CA GLU A 97 -1.43 26.73 23.42
C GLU A 97 -1.45 25.80 22.22
N VAL A 98 -1.01 24.58 22.44
CA VAL A 98 -1.17 23.43 21.50
C VAL A 98 -2.23 22.48 22.07
N VAL A 99 -3.22 22.13 21.28
CA VAL A 99 -4.23 21.15 21.67
C VAL A 99 -3.96 19.84 20.95
N HIS A 100 -3.76 18.79 21.71
CA HIS A 100 -3.55 17.43 21.19
C HIS A 100 -4.89 16.72 21.03
N TRP A 101 -5.15 16.24 19.82
CA TRP A 101 -6.38 15.59 19.43
C TRP A 101 -6.15 14.14 19.01
N ARG A 102 -7.11 13.28 19.32
CA ARG A 102 -7.33 12.02 18.64
C ARG A 102 -8.28 12.25 17.49
N VAL A 103 -7.89 11.85 16.28
CA VAL A 103 -8.68 12.03 15.06
C VAL A 103 -9.58 10.82 14.85
N GLY A 104 -10.89 11.05 14.84
CA GLY A 104 -11.89 10.03 14.56
C GLY A 104 -12.42 10.13 13.11
N LYS A 105 -13.32 9.21 12.74
CA LYS A 105 -14.00 9.22 11.44
C LYS A 105 -14.96 10.40 11.25
N ASP A 106 -15.44 11.00 12.35
CA ASP A 106 -16.41 12.11 12.42
C ASP A 106 -16.14 13.00 13.63
N GLN A 107 -16.99 14.01 13.84
CA GLN A 107 -16.85 14.94 14.96
C GLN A 107 -17.09 14.27 16.33
N GLU A 108 -18.00 13.31 16.41
CA GLU A 108 -18.35 12.66 17.68
C GLU A 108 -17.21 11.75 18.17
N SER A 109 -16.55 11.07 17.23
CA SER A 109 -15.42 10.18 17.52
C SER A 109 -14.08 10.91 17.68
N SER A 110 -13.98 12.19 17.28
CA SER A 110 -12.78 13.02 17.50
C SER A 110 -12.76 13.60 18.90
N ARG A 111 -11.63 13.43 19.63
CA ARG A 111 -11.52 13.79 21.05
C ARG A 111 -10.28 14.63 21.30
N GLU A 112 -10.46 15.68 22.12
CA GLU A 112 -9.36 16.39 22.74
C GLU A 112 -8.74 15.50 23.83
N LEU A 113 -7.41 15.37 23.83
CA LEU A 113 -6.69 14.53 24.78
C LEU A 113 -5.91 15.38 25.80
N LEU A 114 -5.28 16.47 25.35
CA LEU A 114 -4.40 17.27 26.19
C LEU A 114 -4.27 18.70 25.66
N ARG A 115 -4.13 19.67 26.56
CA ARG A 115 -3.72 21.05 26.26
C ARG A 115 -2.32 21.28 26.78
N ILE A 116 -1.47 21.88 25.96
CA ILE A 116 -0.04 22.04 26.22
C ILE A 116 0.29 23.52 26.11
N SER A 117 0.71 24.13 27.21
CA SER A 117 1.22 25.49 27.22
C SER A 117 2.59 25.58 26.51
N PRO A 118 2.95 26.72 25.91
CA PRO A 118 4.18 26.84 25.11
C PRO A 118 5.47 26.48 25.85
N ASP A 119 5.53 26.76 27.15
CA ASP A 119 6.64 26.45 28.03
C ASP A 119 6.77 24.95 28.35
N GLN A 120 5.71 24.17 28.18
CA GLN A 120 5.67 22.75 28.48
C GLN A 120 5.82 21.84 27.22
N ILE A 121 5.88 22.40 26.03
CA ILE A 121 5.91 21.61 24.77
C ILE A 121 7.03 20.57 24.81
N ALA A 122 8.27 20.97 25.03
CA ALA A 122 9.42 20.07 25.00
C ALA A 122 9.29 18.94 26.03
N ARG A 123 8.90 19.26 27.26
CA ARG A 123 8.70 18.28 28.33
C ARG A 123 7.57 17.31 28.00
N THR A 124 6.44 17.80 27.52
CA THR A 124 5.28 16.97 27.19
C THR A 124 5.58 16.02 26.03
N PHE A 125 6.34 16.46 25.03
CA PHE A 125 6.76 15.62 23.91
C PHE A 125 7.70 14.49 24.40
N GLU A 126 8.63 14.79 25.30
CA GLU A 126 9.52 13.75 25.86
C GLU A 126 8.75 12.75 26.74
N GLU A 127 7.85 13.21 27.59
CA GLU A 127 6.99 12.35 28.42
C GLU A 127 6.07 11.42 27.59
N ASN A 128 5.71 11.83 26.38
CA ASN A 128 4.87 11.06 25.48
C ASN A 128 5.63 10.40 24.30
N ARG A 129 6.96 10.37 24.34
CA ARG A 129 7.82 9.79 23.31
C ARG A 129 7.37 8.37 22.89
N SER A 130 7.08 7.53 23.85
CA SER A 130 6.62 6.15 23.62
C SER A 130 5.22 6.03 23.01
N ARG A 131 4.46 7.13 22.88
CA ARG A 131 3.13 7.14 22.26
C ARG A 131 3.11 7.85 20.93
N TRP A 132 4.00 8.83 20.74
CA TRP A 132 3.99 9.73 19.58
C TRP A 132 5.12 9.43 18.59
N ALA A 133 6.06 8.57 18.92
CA ALA A 133 7.07 8.10 17.97
C ALA A 133 6.44 7.24 16.86
N ALA A 134 6.99 7.31 15.65
CA ALA A 134 6.42 6.66 14.47
C ALA A 134 6.11 5.15 14.65
N PRO A 135 6.99 4.32 15.25
CA PRO A 135 6.69 2.89 15.44
C PRO A 135 5.47 2.63 16.32
N ASP A 136 5.26 3.47 17.34
CA ASP A 136 4.16 3.29 18.29
C ASP A 136 2.83 3.78 17.71
N VAL A 137 2.87 4.87 16.93
CA VAL A 137 1.69 5.35 16.19
C VAL A 137 1.27 4.32 15.14
N LEU A 138 2.20 3.76 14.38
CA LEU A 138 1.89 2.66 13.45
C LEU A 138 1.33 1.43 14.15
N ARG A 139 1.89 1.09 15.31
CA ARG A 139 1.37 0.01 16.13
C ARG A 139 -0.07 0.30 16.54
N SER A 140 -0.41 1.54 16.92
CA SER A 140 -1.77 1.93 17.27
C SER A 140 -2.75 1.80 16.09
N LYS A 141 -2.32 2.11 14.86
CA LYS A 141 -3.10 1.85 13.64
C LYS A 141 -3.32 0.37 13.37
N SER A 142 -2.39 -0.48 13.80
CA SER A 142 -2.41 -1.94 13.59
C SER A 142 -3.10 -2.72 14.70
N ILE A 143 -3.47 -2.08 15.80
CA ILE A 143 -3.98 -2.73 17.04
C ILE A 143 -5.33 -3.41 16.83
N GLY A 144 -6.04 -3.17 15.74
CA GLY A 144 -7.17 -4.02 15.37
C GLY A 144 -6.85 -5.53 15.32
N PHE A 145 -5.57 -5.91 15.39
CA PHE A 145 -5.09 -7.30 15.37
C PHE A 145 -4.44 -7.81 16.66
N LYS A 146 -4.17 -6.96 17.64
CA LYS A 146 -3.68 -7.40 18.96
C LYS A 146 -4.85 -7.64 19.90
N LEU A 147 -5.58 -8.69 19.63
CA LEU A 147 -6.61 -9.22 20.53
C LEU A 147 -5.98 -9.94 21.71
N GLY A 148 -5.63 -9.18 22.77
CA GLY A 148 -5.77 -9.66 24.12
C GLY A 148 -7.16 -9.27 24.65
N PRO A 149 -7.68 -9.90 25.74
CA PRO A 149 -9.05 -9.69 26.21
C PRO A 149 -9.32 -8.32 26.87
N ARG A 150 -8.52 -7.32 26.58
CA ARG A 150 -8.70 -5.94 27.06
C ARG A 150 -9.33 -5.13 25.95
N GLN A 151 -10.57 -4.75 26.24
CA GLN A 151 -11.43 -3.74 25.66
C GLN A 151 -10.79 -2.97 24.48
N LEU A 152 -11.08 -3.46 23.27
CA LEU A 152 -10.84 -2.72 22.03
C LEU A 152 -11.57 -1.39 22.15
N ASP A 153 -10.86 -0.31 22.12
CA ASP A 153 -11.45 0.99 21.92
C ASP A 153 -12.01 0.97 20.47
N PHE A 154 -13.31 0.64 20.33
CA PHE A 154 -14.01 0.57 19.05
C PHE A 154 -13.87 1.84 18.19
N ILE A 155 -13.38 2.91 18.80
CA ILE A 155 -13.12 4.19 18.18
C ILE A 155 -11.87 4.15 17.27
N ASP A 156 -10.87 3.32 17.59
CA ASP A 156 -9.62 3.20 16.83
C ASP A 156 -9.77 2.42 15.52
N LEU A 157 -10.81 1.58 15.44
CA LEU A 157 -11.14 0.86 14.20
C LEU A 157 -11.86 1.75 13.17
N GLY A 158 -12.09 3.04 13.49
CA GLY A 158 -13.01 3.87 12.73
C GLY A 158 -12.39 4.62 11.55
N LEU A 159 -11.23 5.28 11.73
CA LEU A 159 -10.73 6.23 10.73
C LEU A 159 -10.17 5.55 9.47
N ILE A 160 -9.18 4.67 9.62
CA ILE A 160 -8.54 4.03 8.46
C ILE A 160 -9.50 3.15 7.69
N PRO A 161 -10.28 2.22 8.31
CA PRO A 161 -11.28 1.45 7.59
C PRO A 161 -12.38 2.30 6.93
N ALA A 162 -12.77 3.43 7.54
CA ALA A 162 -13.73 4.35 6.93
C ALA A 162 -13.14 5.05 5.70
N LEU A 163 -11.89 5.49 5.77
CA LEU A 163 -11.17 6.11 4.66
C LEU A 163 -10.97 5.12 3.50
N GLU A 164 -10.49 3.91 3.78
CA GLU A 164 -10.32 2.84 2.80
C GLU A 164 -11.63 2.51 2.09
N ARG A 165 -12.74 2.42 2.83
CA ARG A 165 -14.07 2.18 2.25
C ARG A 165 -14.49 3.30 1.31
N GLN A 166 -14.27 4.57 1.69
CA GLN A 166 -14.60 5.72 0.83
C GLN A 166 -13.78 5.71 -0.45
N ILE A 167 -12.48 5.48 -0.34
CA ILE A 167 -11.57 5.40 -1.48
C ILE A 167 -12.00 4.27 -2.40
N SER A 168 -12.13 3.06 -1.87
CA SER A 168 -12.49 1.86 -2.63
C SER A 168 -13.83 2.01 -3.36
N THR A 169 -14.87 2.52 -2.67
CA THR A 169 -16.18 2.73 -3.28
C THR A 169 -16.14 3.73 -4.43
N LYS A 170 -15.39 4.83 -4.27
CA LYS A 170 -15.29 5.85 -5.32
C LYS A 170 -14.49 5.37 -6.52
N LEU A 171 -13.38 4.71 -6.29
CA LEU A 171 -12.53 4.15 -7.35
C LEU A 171 -13.29 3.07 -8.13
N ASP A 172 -13.96 2.15 -7.44
CA ASP A 172 -14.76 1.10 -8.08
C ASP A 172 -15.86 1.71 -8.96
N ARG A 173 -16.57 2.73 -8.47
CA ARG A 173 -17.60 3.44 -9.26
C ARG A 173 -17.01 4.07 -10.53
N ILE A 174 -15.92 4.85 -10.40
CA ILE A 174 -15.31 5.53 -11.55
C ILE A 174 -14.83 4.51 -12.58
N LEU A 175 -14.17 3.45 -12.15
CA LEU A 175 -13.65 2.43 -13.06
C LEU A 175 -14.76 1.64 -13.73
N ARG A 176 -15.85 1.30 -13.04
CA ARG A 176 -17.02 0.66 -13.64
C ARG A 176 -17.70 1.56 -14.68
N GLU A 177 -17.83 2.85 -14.41
CA GLU A 177 -18.32 3.83 -15.37
C GLU A 177 -17.43 3.90 -16.62
N VAL A 178 -16.10 3.89 -16.44
CA VAL A 178 -15.12 3.87 -17.55
C VAL A 178 -15.29 2.60 -18.40
N ILE A 179 -15.36 1.43 -17.74
CA ILE A 179 -15.54 0.13 -18.40
C ILE A 179 -16.87 0.10 -19.17
N GLN A 180 -17.96 0.52 -18.54
CA GLN A 180 -19.28 0.56 -19.19
C GLN A 180 -19.31 1.49 -20.41
N ASN A 181 -18.74 2.69 -20.29
CA ASN A 181 -18.69 3.65 -21.40
C ASN A 181 -17.85 3.11 -22.56
N ALA A 182 -16.70 2.50 -22.28
CA ALA A 182 -15.86 1.88 -23.31
C ALA A 182 -16.56 0.70 -23.99
N THR A 183 -17.22 -0.18 -23.24
CA THR A 183 -17.93 -1.34 -23.78
C THR A 183 -19.20 -0.96 -24.56
N ASN A 184 -19.91 0.09 -24.17
CA ASN A 184 -21.08 0.59 -24.87
C ASN A 184 -20.73 1.24 -26.21
N SER A 185 -19.56 1.88 -26.29
CA SER A 185 -19.07 2.54 -27.50
C SER A 185 -18.59 1.55 -28.56
N HIS A 186 -18.07 0.39 -28.15
CA HIS A 186 -17.46 -0.61 -29.05
C HIS A 186 -17.94 -2.04 -28.78
N ARG A 187 -18.81 -2.56 -29.63
CA ARG A 187 -19.43 -3.90 -29.52
C ARG A 187 -18.46 -5.09 -29.62
N ARG A 188 -17.20 -4.89 -30.01
CA ARG A 188 -16.18 -5.95 -30.20
C ARG A 188 -14.91 -5.71 -29.37
N LEU A 189 -15.02 -4.97 -28.28
CA LEU A 189 -13.87 -4.70 -27.43
C LEU A 189 -13.51 -5.95 -26.63
N ASP A 190 -12.26 -6.36 -26.71
CA ASP A 190 -11.71 -7.41 -25.84
C ASP A 190 -11.54 -6.86 -24.42
N LEU A 191 -12.28 -7.42 -23.46
CA LEU A 191 -12.29 -6.97 -22.07
C LEU A 191 -10.92 -7.09 -21.42
N GLN A 192 -10.15 -8.14 -21.74
CA GLN A 192 -8.83 -8.31 -21.20
C GLN A 192 -7.88 -7.18 -21.65
N SER A 193 -7.93 -6.85 -22.93
CA SER A 193 -7.17 -5.71 -23.48
C SER A 193 -7.56 -4.38 -22.85
N LEU A 194 -8.88 -4.19 -22.60
CA LEU A 194 -9.38 -3.01 -21.90
C LEU A 194 -8.85 -2.92 -20.46
N TYR A 195 -8.86 -4.02 -19.70
CA TYR A 195 -8.36 -4.05 -18.34
C TYR A 195 -6.86 -3.75 -18.26
N HIS A 196 -6.07 -4.32 -19.18
CA HIS A 196 -4.66 -3.98 -19.32
C HIS A 196 -4.42 -2.50 -19.63
N LEU A 197 -5.23 -1.92 -20.55
CA LEU A 197 -5.15 -0.49 -20.87
C LEU A 197 -5.45 0.37 -19.65
N ILE A 198 -6.58 0.10 -18.95
CA ILE A 198 -6.99 0.81 -17.74
C ILE A 198 -5.88 0.76 -16.71
N PHE A 199 -5.33 -0.42 -16.45
CA PHE A 199 -4.25 -0.58 -15.46
C PHE A 199 -2.99 0.21 -15.83
N ARG A 200 -2.58 0.19 -17.10
CA ARG A 200 -1.41 0.95 -17.56
C ARG A 200 -1.60 2.46 -17.46
N ILE A 201 -2.81 2.95 -17.74
CA ILE A 201 -3.13 4.36 -17.53
C ILE A 201 -3.13 4.70 -16.04
N LEU A 202 -3.69 3.83 -15.19
CA LEU A 202 -3.64 3.97 -13.73
C LEU A 202 -2.19 3.98 -13.23
N ALA A 203 -1.36 3.07 -13.70
CA ALA A 203 0.06 3.01 -13.34
C ALA A 203 0.78 4.32 -13.70
N GLY A 204 0.61 4.80 -14.94
CA GLY A 204 1.16 6.08 -15.38
C GLY A 204 0.69 7.26 -14.54
N LYS A 205 -0.60 7.28 -14.19
CA LYS A 205 -1.19 8.34 -13.34
C LYS A 205 -0.64 8.29 -11.92
N VAL A 206 -0.49 7.11 -11.33
CA VAL A 206 0.12 6.94 -10.01
C VAL A 206 1.57 7.43 -10.00
N LEU A 207 2.35 7.07 -11.02
CA LEU A 207 3.75 7.50 -11.16
C LEU A 207 3.85 9.02 -11.33
N HIS A 208 2.94 9.62 -12.13
CA HIS A 208 2.84 11.06 -12.30
C HIS A 208 2.49 11.77 -10.98
N ASP A 209 1.42 11.36 -10.30
CA ASP A 209 0.95 12.00 -9.07
C ASP A 209 1.95 11.87 -7.90
N ARG A 210 2.83 10.87 -7.98
CA ARG A 210 3.95 10.65 -7.05
C ARG A 210 5.24 11.36 -7.47
N ALA A 211 5.20 12.17 -8.54
CA ALA A 211 6.32 12.91 -9.07
C ALA A 211 7.54 12.04 -9.42
N ILE A 212 7.30 10.83 -9.95
CA ILE A 212 8.36 9.91 -10.39
C ILE A 212 8.82 10.29 -11.79
N SER A 213 10.12 10.56 -11.97
CA SER A 213 10.69 10.82 -13.30
C SER A 213 10.65 9.55 -14.18
N PRO A 214 10.33 9.65 -15.49
CA PRO A 214 9.99 10.88 -16.23
C PRO A 214 8.50 11.27 -16.16
N PHE A 215 7.68 10.54 -15.40
CA PHE A 215 6.21 10.71 -15.38
C PHE A 215 5.77 12.05 -14.81
N ALA A 216 6.55 12.64 -13.91
CA ALA A 216 6.26 13.94 -13.30
C ALA A 216 6.09 15.07 -14.34
N ASP A 217 6.83 14.98 -15.46
CA ASP A 217 6.86 16.00 -16.49
C ASP A 217 5.76 15.83 -17.55
N PHE A 218 5.03 14.70 -17.53
CA PHE A 218 4.00 14.43 -18.52
C PHE A 218 2.69 15.17 -18.19
N THR A 219 1.96 15.52 -19.22
CA THR A 219 0.65 16.14 -19.14
C THR A 219 -0.42 15.19 -19.70
N SER A 220 -1.70 15.57 -19.56
CA SER A 220 -2.81 14.83 -20.16
C SER A 220 -2.74 14.72 -21.69
N ARG A 221 -1.87 15.49 -22.35
CA ARG A 221 -1.66 15.45 -23.81
C ARG A 221 -0.64 14.39 -24.24
N ASP A 222 0.16 13.89 -23.31
CA ASP A 222 1.27 12.97 -23.58
C ASP A 222 0.88 11.48 -23.49
N GLN A 223 -0.40 11.14 -23.78
CA GLN A 223 -0.98 9.80 -23.62
C GLN A 223 -0.09 8.67 -24.19
N GLY A 224 0.36 8.82 -25.44
CA GLY A 224 1.19 7.82 -26.09
C GLY A 224 2.53 7.64 -25.41
N LYS A 225 3.17 8.74 -25.00
CA LYS A 225 4.46 8.71 -24.27
C LYS A 225 4.31 8.05 -22.91
N ILE A 226 3.23 8.38 -22.17
CA ILE A 226 2.97 7.79 -20.86
C ILE A 226 2.84 6.26 -20.96
N LEU A 227 2.03 5.76 -21.91
CA LEU A 227 1.87 4.32 -22.11
C LEU A 227 3.16 3.63 -22.57
N GLN A 228 3.95 4.29 -23.41
CA GLN A 228 5.25 3.79 -23.84
C GLN A 228 6.25 3.71 -22.67
N GLU A 229 6.32 4.73 -21.83
CA GLU A 229 7.20 4.74 -20.66
C GLU A 229 6.73 3.73 -19.59
N VAL A 230 5.42 3.55 -19.40
CA VAL A 230 4.89 2.49 -18.52
C VAL A 230 5.32 1.11 -19.05
N ALA A 231 5.15 0.83 -20.33
CA ALA A 231 5.56 -0.43 -20.92
C ALA A 231 7.08 -0.67 -20.77
N ARG A 232 7.90 0.36 -21.03
CA ARG A 232 9.33 0.31 -20.84
C ARG A 232 9.73 0.08 -19.37
N TYR A 233 9.02 0.72 -18.44
CA TYR A 233 9.28 0.61 -17.02
C TYR A 233 9.04 -0.82 -16.49
N TYR A 234 8.02 -1.52 -17.02
CA TYR A 234 7.75 -2.91 -16.67
C TYR A 234 8.58 -3.93 -17.45
N GLY A 235 9.34 -3.50 -18.45
CA GLY A 235 10.15 -4.39 -19.29
C GLY A 235 9.30 -5.22 -20.26
N GLU A 236 8.14 -4.72 -20.68
CA GLU A 236 7.24 -5.41 -21.60
C GLU A 236 7.16 -4.73 -22.96
N GLN A 237 7.06 -5.56 -24.02
CA GLN A 237 6.77 -5.10 -25.37
C GLN A 237 5.26 -4.98 -25.56
N GLN A 238 4.86 -3.78 -25.95
CA GLN A 238 3.58 -3.33 -26.49
C GLN A 238 2.25 -3.75 -25.82
N PRO A 239 1.38 -2.75 -25.62
CA PRO A 239 0.05 -2.97 -25.08
C PRO A 239 -0.86 -3.66 -26.12
N ALA A 240 -1.90 -4.31 -25.60
CA ALA A 240 -3.04 -4.80 -26.34
C ALA A 240 -3.61 -3.74 -27.29
N ILE A 241 -4.05 -4.18 -28.45
CA ILE A 241 -4.60 -3.34 -29.51
C ILE A 241 -5.98 -2.83 -29.05
N VAL A 242 -6.01 -1.63 -28.53
CA VAL A 242 -7.22 -0.86 -28.27
C VAL A 242 -7.19 0.34 -29.20
N ASP A 243 -8.30 0.63 -29.85
CA ASP A 243 -8.40 1.77 -30.76
C ASP A 243 -8.16 3.11 -30.05
N ASP A 244 -7.82 4.14 -30.85
CA ASP A 244 -7.44 5.46 -30.35
C ASP A 244 -8.58 6.18 -29.64
N GLU A 245 -9.82 5.94 -30.01
CA GLU A 245 -11.02 6.54 -29.41
C GLU A 245 -11.23 5.99 -28.00
N THR A 246 -11.25 4.66 -27.86
CA THR A 246 -11.36 3.99 -26.57
C THR A 246 -10.20 4.37 -25.63
N ARG A 247 -8.97 4.43 -26.17
CA ARG A 247 -7.80 4.89 -25.40
C ARG A 247 -7.98 6.30 -24.89
N GLY A 248 -8.40 7.22 -25.73
CA GLY A 248 -8.65 8.63 -25.37
C GLY A 248 -9.73 8.78 -24.30
N LEU A 249 -10.83 8.04 -24.42
CA LEU A 249 -11.92 8.03 -23.47
C LEU A 249 -11.46 7.55 -22.09
N VAL A 250 -10.81 6.38 -22.02
CA VAL A 250 -10.31 5.79 -20.78
C VAL A 250 -9.25 6.70 -20.14
N PHE A 251 -8.33 7.21 -20.95
CA PHE A 251 -7.28 8.11 -20.46
C PHE A 251 -7.86 9.38 -19.84
N SER A 252 -8.76 10.07 -20.54
CA SER A 252 -9.38 11.31 -20.06
C SER A 252 -10.13 11.10 -18.76
N ALA A 253 -10.90 10.02 -18.66
CA ALA A 253 -11.68 9.70 -17.47
C ALA A 253 -10.78 9.46 -16.24
N ILE A 254 -9.71 8.67 -16.38
CA ILE A 254 -8.79 8.37 -15.28
C ILE A 254 -7.98 9.62 -14.92
N TRP A 255 -7.41 10.31 -15.91
CA TRP A 255 -6.49 11.42 -15.67
C TRP A 255 -7.15 12.62 -15.00
N GLN A 256 -8.42 12.90 -15.33
CA GLN A 256 -9.16 14.04 -14.79
C GLN A 256 -9.84 13.76 -13.45
N GLN A 257 -10.26 12.52 -13.20
CA GLN A 257 -11.08 12.20 -12.03
C GLN A 257 -10.31 11.62 -10.85
N LEU A 258 -9.10 11.13 -11.06
CA LEU A 258 -8.31 10.46 -10.03
C LEU A 258 -7.05 11.24 -9.67
N ASP A 259 -6.72 11.23 -8.39
CA ASP A 259 -5.46 11.74 -7.83
C ASP A 259 -4.94 10.74 -6.79
N PHE A 260 -3.74 10.23 -7.02
CA PHE A 260 -3.14 9.15 -6.24
C PHE A 260 -2.02 9.60 -5.29
N ARG A 261 -1.84 10.90 -5.07
CA ARG A 261 -0.67 11.43 -4.34
C ARG A 261 -0.52 10.93 -2.90
N ASN A 262 -1.60 10.61 -2.21
CA ASN A 262 -1.57 10.11 -0.83
C ASN A 262 -2.27 8.76 -0.63
N LEU A 263 -2.52 8.02 -1.72
CA LEU A 263 -3.08 6.67 -1.63
C LEU A 263 -2.04 5.66 -1.16
N SER A 264 -2.49 4.67 -0.41
CA SER A 264 -1.65 3.54 -0.06
C SER A 264 -1.56 2.53 -1.20
N VAL A 265 -0.55 1.67 -1.14
CA VAL A 265 -0.32 0.60 -2.13
C VAL A 265 -1.48 -0.39 -2.15
N GLU A 266 -2.09 -0.61 -1.02
CA GLU A 266 -3.17 -1.57 -0.79
C GLU A 266 -4.42 -1.24 -1.60
N VAL A 267 -4.64 0.04 -1.89
CA VAL A 267 -5.76 0.48 -2.74
C VAL A 267 -5.60 0.00 -4.18
N LEU A 268 -4.37 -0.02 -4.71
CA LEU A 268 -4.13 -0.54 -6.07
C LEU A 268 -4.37 -2.04 -6.14
N ALA A 269 -3.94 -2.77 -5.13
CA ALA A 269 -4.25 -4.19 -4.97
C ALA A 269 -5.76 -4.43 -4.95
N TYR A 270 -6.50 -3.61 -4.20
CA TYR A 270 -7.97 -3.68 -4.15
C TYR A 270 -8.62 -3.42 -5.52
N ILE A 271 -8.15 -2.40 -6.27
CA ILE A 271 -8.66 -2.08 -7.60
C ILE A 271 -8.48 -3.29 -8.54
N TYR A 272 -7.26 -3.86 -8.55
CA TYR A 272 -7.00 -5.04 -9.36
C TYR A 272 -7.98 -6.17 -9.03
N GLU A 273 -8.06 -6.54 -7.77
CA GLU A 273 -8.88 -7.65 -7.33
C GLU A 273 -10.38 -7.47 -7.54
N ASN A 274 -10.90 -6.27 -7.35
CA ASN A 274 -12.35 -6.07 -7.28
C ASN A 274 -12.95 -5.48 -8.56
N THR A 275 -12.11 -4.89 -9.41
CA THR A 275 -12.60 -4.18 -10.60
C THR A 275 -12.02 -4.72 -11.91
N LEU A 276 -10.72 -5.09 -11.91
CA LEU A 276 -10.01 -5.45 -13.13
C LEU A 276 -9.84 -6.96 -13.35
N VAL A 277 -10.22 -7.80 -12.40
CA VAL A 277 -10.23 -9.26 -12.59
C VAL A 277 -11.66 -9.75 -12.72
N ASP A 278 -11.95 -10.36 -13.85
CA ASP A 278 -13.25 -10.96 -14.10
C ASP A 278 -13.59 -12.05 -13.07
N PRO A 279 -14.85 -12.10 -12.53
CA PRO A 279 -15.28 -13.11 -11.58
C PRO A 279 -15.17 -14.55 -12.08
N GLU A 280 -15.27 -14.78 -13.40
CA GLU A 280 -15.09 -16.11 -14.00
C GLU A 280 -13.62 -16.52 -13.95
N THR A 281 -12.72 -15.63 -14.35
CA THR A 281 -11.25 -15.85 -14.28
C THR A 281 -10.81 -16.15 -12.85
N ARG A 282 -11.37 -15.47 -11.85
CA ARG A 282 -11.08 -15.76 -10.43
C ARG A 282 -11.49 -17.17 -10.04
N ARG A 283 -12.67 -17.58 -10.47
CA ARG A 283 -13.22 -18.90 -10.16
C ARG A 283 -12.39 -20.00 -10.80
N ASP A 284 -12.02 -19.82 -12.06
CA ASP A 284 -11.23 -20.78 -12.83
C ASP A 284 -9.81 -20.95 -12.29
N LEU A 285 -9.19 -19.87 -11.85
CA LEU A 285 -7.87 -19.89 -11.22
C LEU A 285 -7.91 -20.38 -9.77
N GLY A 286 -9.09 -20.44 -9.14
CA GLY A 286 -9.26 -20.78 -7.72
C GLY A 286 -8.58 -19.79 -6.79
N THR A 287 -8.37 -18.55 -7.26
CA THR A 287 -7.66 -17.51 -6.51
C THR A 287 -8.58 -16.85 -5.51
N HIS A 288 -8.18 -16.86 -4.26
CA HIS A 288 -8.82 -16.12 -3.18
C HIS A 288 -7.88 -15.01 -2.73
N SER A 289 -8.32 -13.77 -2.90
CA SER A 289 -7.61 -12.60 -2.41
C SER A 289 -7.26 -12.71 -0.93
N THR A 290 -6.04 -12.32 -0.60
CA THR A 290 -5.61 -12.21 0.80
C THR A 290 -5.83 -10.77 1.26
N PRO A 291 -6.75 -10.51 2.22
CA PRO A 291 -6.87 -9.19 2.81
C PRO A 291 -5.52 -8.72 3.36
N HIS A 292 -5.16 -7.47 3.09
CA HIS A 292 -3.91 -6.85 3.52
C HIS A 292 -3.61 -7.06 5.01
N ALA A 293 -4.65 -6.92 5.83
CA ALA A 293 -4.57 -7.14 7.26
C ALA A 293 -4.10 -8.57 7.62
N ILE A 294 -4.56 -9.59 6.88
CA ILE A 294 -4.17 -10.99 7.08
C ILE A 294 -2.71 -11.19 6.63
N ALA A 295 -2.32 -10.63 5.49
CA ALA A 295 -0.94 -10.70 5.02
C ALA A 295 0.03 -10.09 6.04
N ARG A 296 -0.28 -8.90 6.55
CA ARG A 296 0.49 -8.25 7.63
C ARG A 296 0.53 -9.10 8.90
N TYR A 297 -0.60 -9.65 9.32
CA TYR A 297 -0.67 -10.52 10.50
C TYR A 297 0.27 -11.71 10.37
N VAL A 298 0.18 -12.46 9.27
CA VAL A 298 1.04 -13.62 9.01
C VAL A 298 2.52 -13.22 9.02
N VAL A 299 2.89 -12.17 8.27
CA VAL A 299 4.27 -11.70 8.17
C VAL A 299 4.83 -11.25 9.53
N HIS A 300 4.03 -10.57 10.36
CA HIS A 300 4.48 -10.16 11.70
C HIS A 300 4.69 -11.31 12.68
N HIS A 301 4.09 -12.48 12.43
CA HIS A 301 4.30 -13.66 13.23
C HIS A 301 5.52 -14.50 12.81
N ILE A 302 6.12 -14.20 11.65
CA ILE A 302 7.40 -14.77 11.26
C ILE A 302 8.51 -14.10 12.08
N PRO A 303 9.29 -14.85 12.85
CA PRO A 303 10.36 -14.31 13.71
C PRO A 303 11.63 -13.99 12.90
N PHE A 304 11.55 -13.02 11.99
CA PHE A 304 12.67 -12.58 11.15
C PHE A 304 13.91 -12.15 11.95
N GLU A 305 13.74 -11.75 13.21
CA GLU A 305 14.81 -11.36 14.12
C GLU A 305 15.75 -12.53 14.45
N ARG A 306 15.30 -13.77 14.27
CA ARG A 306 16.10 -14.97 14.46
C ARG A 306 17.00 -15.31 13.27
N LEU A 307 16.77 -14.65 12.14
CA LEU A 307 17.55 -14.83 10.93
C LEU A 307 18.58 -13.71 10.81
N GLU A 308 19.79 -14.07 10.42
CA GLU A 308 20.79 -13.11 9.99
C GLU A 308 20.23 -12.28 8.80
N GLU A 309 20.69 -11.04 8.65
CA GLU A 309 20.19 -10.14 7.63
C GLU A 309 20.24 -10.77 6.22
N SER A 310 21.33 -11.48 5.89
CA SER A 310 21.51 -12.17 4.63
C SER A 310 20.61 -13.40 4.42
N GLN A 311 20.04 -13.93 5.50
CA GLN A 311 19.17 -15.11 5.49
C GLN A 311 17.68 -14.78 5.45
N ARG A 312 17.29 -13.51 5.48
CA ARG A 312 15.87 -13.08 5.44
C ARG A 312 15.28 -13.17 4.03
N THR A 313 15.65 -14.22 3.30
CA THR A 313 15.19 -14.49 1.93
C THR A 313 13.78 -15.09 1.94
N ILE A 314 12.90 -14.53 1.12
CA ILE A 314 11.47 -14.81 1.12
C ILE A 314 11.05 -15.23 -0.29
N ILE A 315 10.24 -16.27 -0.38
CA ILE A 315 9.55 -16.66 -1.61
C ILE A 315 8.03 -16.67 -1.40
N GLU A 316 7.29 -16.10 -2.34
CA GLU A 316 5.83 -16.20 -2.45
C GLU A 316 5.45 -16.93 -3.74
N PRO A 317 5.08 -18.23 -3.67
CA PRO A 317 4.86 -19.09 -4.84
C PRO A 317 3.60 -18.80 -5.65
N PHE A 318 2.65 -18.08 -5.09
CA PHE A 318 1.39 -17.68 -5.73
C PHE A 318 1.14 -16.22 -5.40
N CYS A 319 2.04 -15.35 -5.90
CA CYS A 319 2.11 -13.99 -5.36
C CYS A 319 0.95 -13.08 -5.79
N GLY A 320 0.21 -13.44 -6.84
CA GLY A 320 -0.86 -12.60 -7.35
C GLY A 320 -0.36 -11.17 -7.56
N HIS A 321 -1.06 -10.21 -7.00
CA HIS A 321 -0.68 -8.79 -7.00
C HIS A 321 0.37 -8.40 -5.92
N GLY A 322 0.99 -9.37 -5.24
CA GLY A 322 2.16 -9.18 -4.36
C GLY A 322 1.87 -8.72 -2.94
N ILE A 323 0.68 -8.97 -2.39
CA ILE A 323 0.31 -8.44 -1.07
C ILE A 323 1.19 -8.95 0.07
N PHE A 324 1.58 -10.23 0.06
CA PHE A 324 2.52 -10.77 1.03
C PHE A 324 3.93 -10.21 0.84
N LEU A 325 4.36 -10.01 -0.42
CA LEU A 325 5.67 -9.42 -0.72
C LEU A 325 5.74 -7.97 -0.24
N VAL A 326 4.67 -7.19 -0.42
CA VAL A 326 4.57 -5.81 0.12
C VAL A 326 4.63 -5.82 1.65
N ALA A 327 3.87 -6.70 2.30
CA ALA A 327 3.90 -6.82 3.75
C ALA A 327 5.28 -7.25 4.27
N ALA A 328 5.94 -8.17 3.56
CA ALA A 328 7.30 -8.62 3.87
C ALA A 328 8.32 -7.49 3.68
N LEU A 329 8.24 -6.72 2.59
CA LEU A 329 9.07 -5.54 2.37
C LEU A 329 8.96 -4.54 3.52
N GLN A 330 7.73 -4.22 3.94
CA GLN A 330 7.48 -3.32 5.07
C GLN A 330 8.08 -3.86 6.36
N ARG A 331 7.98 -5.19 6.60
CA ARG A 331 8.57 -5.83 7.76
C ARG A 331 10.10 -5.82 7.73
N LEU A 332 10.71 -6.17 6.62
CA LEU A 332 12.16 -6.11 6.43
C LEU A 332 12.69 -4.69 6.64
N ARG A 333 11.99 -3.66 6.11
CA ARG A 333 12.35 -2.25 6.32
C ARG A 333 12.45 -1.88 7.80
N GLN A 334 11.53 -2.40 8.65
CA GLN A 334 11.54 -2.16 10.10
C GLN A 334 12.74 -2.81 10.82
N LEU A 335 13.34 -3.82 10.21
CA LEU A 335 14.47 -4.59 10.77
C LEU A 335 15.84 -4.11 10.28
N LEU A 336 15.87 -3.22 9.30
CA LEU A 336 17.09 -2.60 8.78
C LEU A 336 17.48 -1.36 9.58
N ASP A 337 18.77 -0.99 9.50
CA ASP A 337 19.23 0.28 10.04
C ASP A 337 18.46 1.44 9.38
N PRO A 338 17.78 2.30 10.15
CA PRO A 338 17.08 3.47 9.60
C PRO A 338 17.96 4.43 8.80
N LYS A 339 19.29 4.38 9.01
CA LYS A 339 20.30 5.18 8.32
C LYS A 339 20.79 4.54 7.03
N MET A 340 20.34 3.34 6.70
CA MET A 340 20.76 2.67 5.46
C MET A 340 20.36 3.51 4.25
N ASP A 341 21.32 3.69 3.35
CA ASP A 341 21.10 4.39 2.07
C ASP A 341 19.95 3.76 1.27
N ALA A 342 19.14 4.59 0.61
CA ALA A 342 17.93 4.14 -0.09
C ALA A 342 18.25 3.15 -1.23
N VAL A 343 19.34 3.34 -1.97
CA VAL A 343 19.75 2.45 -3.06
C VAL A 343 20.18 1.09 -2.51
N LYS A 344 21.02 1.07 -1.46
CA LYS A 344 21.45 -0.18 -0.81
C LYS A 344 20.26 -0.93 -0.20
N ARG A 345 19.31 -0.20 0.37
CA ARG A 345 18.08 -0.79 0.91
C ARG A 345 17.25 -1.42 -0.19
N HIS A 346 17.11 -0.76 -1.34
CA HIS A 346 16.42 -1.31 -2.50
C HIS A 346 17.10 -2.59 -3.02
N GLU A 347 18.42 -2.56 -3.21
CA GLU A 347 19.20 -3.74 -3.61
C GLU A 347 19.01 -4.92 -2.65
N TYR A 348 18.93 -4.63 -1.36
CA TYR A 348 18.63 -5.62 -0.34
C TYR A 348 17.23 -6.22 -0.57
N PHE A 349 16.18 -5.42 -0.72
CA PHE A 349 14.83 -5.94 -0.94
C PHE A 349 14.71 -6.76 -2.22
N VAL A 350 15.27 -6.28 -3.32
CA VAL A 350 15.31 -7.01 -4.61
C VAL A 350 16.01 -8.37 -4.47
N ARG A 351 17.05 -8.45 -3.63
CA ARG A 351 17.74 -9.71 -3.36
C ARG A 351 16.93 -10.64 -2.48
N MET A 352 16.19 -10.11 -1.49
CA MET A 352 15.47 -10.91 -0.48
C MET A 352 14.10 -11.40 -0.94
N LEU A 353 13.43 -10.72 -1.86
CA LEU A 353 12.05 -11.00 -2.23
C LEU A 353 11.96 -11.71 -3.57
N HIS A 354 11.32 -12.88 -3.59
CA HIS A 354 11.07 -13.68 -4.80
C HIS A 354 9.57 -14.00 -4.89
N GLY A 355 8.99 -13.84 -6.09
CA GLY A 355 7.59 -14.18 -6.35
C GLY A 355 7.45 -15.06 -7.58
N PHE A 356 6.46 -15.95 -7.55
CA PHE A 356 6.00 -16.70 -8.72
C PHE A 356 4.51 -16.44 -8.93
N GLU A 357 4.13 -16.25 -10.17
CA GLU A 357 2.73 -16.04 -10.53
C GLU A 357 2.53 -16.47 -11.99
N LEU A 358 1.44 -17.16 -12.27
CA LEU A 358 1.10 -17.60 -13.62
C LEU A 358 0.53 -16.45 -14.46
N ASP A 359 -0.26 -15.59 -13.85
CA ASP A 359 -0.89 -14.44 -14.51
C ASP A 359 0.11 -13.30 -14.65
N ARG A 360 0.49 -12.98 -15.88
CA ARG A 360 1.40 -11.87 -16.20
C ARG A 360 0.82 -10.51 -15.80
N PHE A 361 -0.51 -10.36 -15.88
CA PHE A 361 -1.15 -9.11 -15.46
C PHE A 361 -1.03 -8.91 -13.94
N ALA A 362 -1.24 -9.97 -13.16
CA ALA A 362 -0.99 -9.93 -11.73
C ALA A 362 0.46 -9.53 -11.39
N ILE A 363 1.44 -10.03 -12.16
CA ILE A 363 2.85 -9.64 -12.01
C ILE A 363 3.06 -8.15 -12.29
N GLU A 364 2.43 -7.57 -13.31
CA GLU A 364 2.51 -6.11 -13.55
C GLU A 364 2.01 -5.33 -12.32
N VAL A 365 0.88 -5.75 -11.77
CA VAL A 365 0.32 -5.14 -10.55
C VAL A 365 1.24 -5.31 -9.36
N ALA A 366 1.81 -6.51 -9.15
CA ALA A 366 2.74 -6.77 -8.06
C ALA A 366 4.00 -5.90 -8.16
N LYS A 367 4.56 -5.74 -9.38
CA LYS A 367 5.69 -4.83 -9.61
C LYS A 367 5.36 -3.39 -9.24
N LEU A 368 4.19 -2.88 -9.65
CA LEU A 368 3.74 -1.53 -9.27
C LEU A 368 3.59 -1.39 -7.76
N CYS A 369 2.98 -2.38 -7.10
CA CYS A 369 2.80 -2.37 -5.66
C CYS A 369 4.14 -2.35 -4.91
N LEU A 370 5.09 -3.19 -5.31
CA LEU A 370 6.43 -3.24 -4.70
C LEU A 370 7.22 -1.95 -4.93
N MET A 371 7.14 -1.40 -6.15
CA MET A 371 7.78 -0.14 -6.49
C MET A 371 7.26 1.01 -5.64
N LEU A 372 5.94 1.12 -5.49
CA LEU A 372 5.32 2.15 -4.66
C LEU A 372 5.63 1.94 -3.17
N ALA A 373 5.78 0.69 -2.73
CA ALA A 373 6.17 0.37 -1.37
C ALA A 373 7.64 0.74 -1.07
N ASP A 374 8.49 0.84 -2.10
CA ASP A 374 9.92 1.19 -1.95
C ASP A 374 10.32 2.44 -2.76
N PHE A 375 9.38 3.33 -2.98
CA PHE A 375 9.63 4.62 -3.64
C PHE A 375 10.81 5.39 -3.00
N PRO A 376 11.63 6.13 -3.77
CA PRO A 376 11.57 6.40 -5.22
C PRO A 376 12.37 5.41 -6.10
N ASN A 377 12.73 4.26 -5.57
CA ASN A 377 13.60 3.30 -6.24
C ASN A 377 12.91 2.63 -7.43
N HIS A 378 13.73 2.11 -8.35
CA HIS A 378 13.25 1.52 -9.59
C HIS A 378 12.69 0.11 -9.42
N ASN A 379 12.26 -0.44 -10.55
CA ASN A 379 11.93 -1.86 -10.70
C ASN A 379 13.23 -2.72 -10.59
N GLY A 380 13.11 -4.01 -10.65
CA GLY A 380 14.21 -4.97 -10.51
C GLY A 380 13.74 -6.20 -9.73
N TRP A 381 12.47 -6.21 -9.37
CA TRP A 381 11.84 -7.24 -8.56
C TRP A 381 11.93 -8.61 -9.23
N LYS A 382 12.27 -9.64 -8.47
CA LYS A 382 12.39 -11.02 -8.93
C LYS A 382 11.02 -11.70 -8.91
N LEU A 383 10.19 -11.36 -9.88
CA LEU A 383 8.87 -11.97 -10.10
C LEU A 383 8.91 -12.83 -11.36
N THR A 384 8.62 -14.11 -11.21
CA THR A 384 8.74 -15.12 -12.27
C THR A 384 7.36 -15.51 -12.79
N PRO A 385 7.06 -15.29 -14.11
CA PRO A 385 5.77 -15.61 -14.71
C PRO A 385 5.69 -17.12 -15.07
N GLU A 386 5.71 -17.98 -14.05
CA GLU A 386 5.75 -19.44 -14.22
C GLU A 386 4.79 -20.15 -13.26
N ASP A 387 4.27 -21.28 -13.72
CA ASP A 387 3.50 -22.21 -12.89
C ASP A 387 4.45 -22.97 -11.94
N VAL A 388 4.31 -22.77 -10.64
CA VAL A 388 5.16 -23.40 -9.61
C VAL A 388 5.16 -24.93 -9.65
N PHE A 389 4.09 -25.53 -10.14
CA PHE A 389 3.99 -26.99 -10.26
C PHE A 389 4.75 -27.56 -11.47
N ARG A 390 5.22 -26.69 -12.39
CA ARG A 390 5.95 -27.05 -13.60
C ARG A 390 7.29 -26.32 -13.74
N SER A 391 7.50 -25.26 -12.97
CA SER A 391 8.68 -24.41 -13.07
C SER A 391 9.96 -25.17 -12.70
N PRO A 392 10.96 -25.20 -13.56
CA PRO A 392 12.27 -25.78 -13.25
C PRO A 392 13.04 -24.91 -12.24
N THR A 393 12.69 -23.63 -12.11
CA THR A 393 13.37 -22.67 -11.23
C THR A 393 12.78 -22.62 -9.83
N PHE A 394 11.56 -23.16 -9.62
CA PHE A 394 10.86 -23.06 -8.36
C PHE A 394 11.60 -23.75 -7.20
N ILE A 395 11.91 -25.04 -7.34
CA ILE A 395 12.60 -25.82 -6.28
C ILE A 395 13.99 -25.23 -5.95
N PRO A 396 14.84 -24.88 -6.95
CA PRO A 396 16.09 -24.18 -6.67
C PRO A 396 15.89 -22.88 -5.86
N THR A 397 14.84 -22.10 -6.16
CA THR A 397 14.53 -20.87 -5.42
C THR A 397 14.07 -21.19 -3.99
N VAL A 398 13.21 -22.20 -3.77
CA VAL A 398 12.80 -22.64 -2.43
C VAL A 398 14.01 -22.98 -1.57
N ARG A 399 14.98 -23.74 -2.12
CA ARG A 399 16.21 -24.11 -1.41
C ARG A 399 17.06 -22.90 -0.97
N SER A 400 16.98 -21.80 -1.68
CA SER A 400 17.71 -20.56 -1.40
C SER A 400 16.97 -19.60 -0.48
N CYS A 401 15.70 -19.88 -0.15
CA CYS A 401 14.85 -19.02 0.67
C CYS A 401 14.58 -19.64 2.05
N ASN A 402 14.70 -18.82 3.09
CA ASN A 402 14.43 -19.25 4.47
C ASN A 402 12.97 -19.04 4.89
N VAL A 403 12.22 -18.24 4.16
CA VAL A 403 10.81 -17.94 4.47
C VAL A 403 9.95 -18.18 3.24
N VAL A 404 8.90 -18.97 3.41
CA VAL A 404 7.84 -19.15 2.39
C VAL A 404 6.57 -18.50 2.91
N LEU A 405 6.06 -17.53 2.16
CA LEU A 405 4.75 -16.90 2.41
C LEU A 405 3.82 -17.35 1.30
N SER A 406 2.61 -17.78 1.62
CA SER A 406 1.71 -18.25 0.57
C SER A 406 0.23 -18.25 0.97
N ASN A 407 -0.60 -17.94 -0.02
CA ASN A 407 -2.00 -18.28 -0.08
C ASN A 407 -2.22 -19.13 -1.33
N PRO A 408 -1.97 -20.44 -1.27
CA PRO A 408 -2.07 -21.30 -2.44
C PRO A 408 -3.51 -21.36 -2.96
N PRO A 409 -3.72 -21.57 -4.28
CA PRO A 409 -5.06 -21.73 -4.85
C PRO A 409 -5.76 -22.95 -4.24
N PHE A 410 -7.02 -22.77 -3.79
CA PHE A 410 -7.78 -23.81 -3.08
C PHE A 410 -8.44 -24.83 -4.00
N ALA A 411 -8.25 -24.69 -5.31
CA ALA A 411 -8.80 -25.61 -6.30
C ALA A 411 -8.01 -26.93 -6.37
N ASP A 412 -8.65 -27.97 -6.87
CA ASP A 412 -8.01 -29.24 -7.23
C ASP A 412 -7.44 -29.19 -8.65
N PHE A 413 -6.48 -30.07 -8.94
CA PHE A 413 -6.10 -30.36 -10.30
C PHE A 413 -7.23 -31.09 -11.03
N THR A 414 -7.79 -30.47 -12.06
CA THR A 414 -8.85 -31.10 -12.84
C THR A 414 -8.36 -32.35 -13.57
N THR A 415 -9.25 -33.27 -13.93
CA THR A 415 -8.90 -34.46 -14.70
C THR A 415 -8.21 -34.13 -16.02
N LYS A 416 -8.55 -32.98 -16.63
CA LYS A 416 -7.91 -32.48 -17.86
C LYS A 416 -6.50 -31.91 -17.61
N ASP A 417 -6.24 -31.39 -16.43
CA ASP A 417 -4.96 -30.75 -16.11
C ASP A 417 -3.92 -31.74 -15.62
N ARG A 418 -4.34 -32.81 -14.90
CA ARG A 418 -3.44 -33.82 -14.30
C ARG A 418 -2.36 -34.36 -15.25
N PRO A 419 -2.65 -34.67 -16.53
CA PRO A 419 -1.62 -35.15 -17.47
C PRO A 419 -0.51 -34.10 -17.74
N ARG A 420 -0.73 -32.83 -17.43
CA ARG A 420 0.25 -31.76 -17.63
C ARG A 420 1.25 -31.65 -16.47
N TYR A 421 0.99 -32.35 -15.37
CA TYR A 421 1.80 -32.28 -14.14
C TYR A 421 2.36 -33.64 -13.80
N GLU A 422 3.68 -33.76 -13.83
CA GLU A 422 4.35 -35.00 -13.50
C GLU A 422 4.55 -35.16 -11.98
N GLY A 423 4.45 -36.41 -11.50
CA GLY A 423 4.81 -36.73 -10.11
C GLY A 423 3.94 -36.14 -9.03
N LEU A 424 2.66 -35.84 -9.31
CA LEU A 424 1.74 -35.32 -8.29
C LEU A 424 1.55 -36.35 -7.16
N LYS A 425 1.86 -35.93 -5.92
CA LYS A 425 1.56 -36.66 -4.68
C LYS A 425 0.14 -36.42 -4.19
N SER A 426 -0.43 -35.28 -4.54
CA SER A 426 -1.82 -34.89 -4.20
C SER A 426 -2.52 -34.22 -5.38
N PHE A 427 -3.83 -34.46 -5.51
CA PHE A 427 -4.66 -33.74 -6.48
C PHE A 427 -5.18 -32.41 -5.95
N ARG A 428 -5.04 -32.13 -4.65
CA ARG A 428 -5.34 -30.84 -4.05
C ARG A 428 -4.13 -29.93 -4.18
N LYS A 429 -4.27 -28.79 -4.86
CA LYS A 429 -3.16 -27.84 -5.08
C LYS A 429 -2.48 -27.39 -3.79
N PRO A 430 -3.20 -27.06 -2.68
CA PRO A 430 -2.54 -26.69 -1.43
C PRO A 430 -1.70 -27.81 -0.84
N ALA A 431 -2.18 -29.04 -0.86
CA ALA A 431 -1.45 -30.20 -0.34
C ALA A 431 -0.23 -30.55 -1.22
N GLU A 432 -0.39 -30.49 -2.54
CA GLU A 432 0.71 -30.70 -3.48
C GLU A 432 1.80 -29.64 -3.33
N PHE A 433 1.40 -28.39 -3.14
CA PHE A 433 2.32 -27.29 -2.83
C PHE A 433 3.15 -27.59 -1.58
N LEU A 434 2.51 -27.98 -0.49
CA LEU A 434 3.22 -28.32 0.75
C LEU A 434 4.18 -29.49 0.53
N ASN A 435 3.76 -30.55 -0.15
CA ASN A 435 4.64 -31.68 -0.49
C ASN A 435 5.89 -31.23 -1.24
N ARG A 436 5.76 -30.26 -2.17
CA ARG A 436 6.89 -29.75 -2.95
C ARG A 436 7.79 -28.79 -2.18
N VAL A 437 7.29 -28.13 -1.15
CA VAL A 437 8.08 -27.13 -0.39
C VAL A 437 8.78 -27.76 0.79
N LEU A 438 8.09 -28.61 1.57
CA LEU A 438 8.61 -29.15 2.83
C LEU A 438 9.90 -29.98 2.68
N ASP A 439 10.01 -30.72 1.58
CA ASP A 439 11.20 -31.55 1.31
C ASP A 439 12.46 -30.72 0.97
N TYR A 440 12.29 -29.44 0.61
CA TYR A 440 13.37 -28.59 0.10
C TYR A 440 13.60 -27.32 0.91
N LEU A 441 12.74 -27.02 1.89
CA LEU A 441 12.92 -25.89 2.77
C LEU A 441 14.17 -26.08 3.62
N PRO A 442 15.04 -25.05 3.79
CA PRO A 442 16.18 -25.13 4.71
C PRO A 442 15.79 -25.55 6.13
N GLN A 443 16.71 -26.15 6.89
CA GLN A 443 16.45 -26.69 8.23
C GLN A 443 15.85 -25.63 9.20
N ASN A 444 16.23 -24.36 9.05
CA ASN A 444 15.68 -23.23 9.83
C ASN A 444 14.60 -22.47 9.06
N GLY A 445 14.05 -23.08 8.02
CA GLY A 445 13.05 -22.47 7.17
C GLY A 445 11.71 -22.30 7.89
N MET A 446 11.00 -21.23 7.54
CA MET A 446 9.74 -20.84 8.14
C MET A 446 8.64 -20.73 7.10
N LEU A 447 7.42 -21.08 7.48
CA LEU A 447 6.23 -21.02 6.62
C LEU A 447 5.21 -20.06 7.22
N GLY A 448 4.75 -19.10 6.43
CA GLY A 448 3.60 -18.25 6.72
C GLY A 448 2.50 -18.52 5.69
N LEU A 449 1.49 -19.30 6.06
CA LEU A 449 0.48 -19.80 5.13
C LEU A 449 -0.92 -19.37 5.51
N ARG A 450 -1.72 -19.07 4.48
CA ARG A 450 -3.18 -19.05 4.59
C ARG A 450 -3.72 -20.32 3.93
N MET A 451 -4.37 -21.19 4.70
CA MET A 451 -4.90 -22.46 4.23
C MET A 451 -6.42 -22.52 4.45
N PRO A 452 -7.19 -23.26 3.64
CA PRO A 452 -8.59 -23.51 3.91
C PRO A 452 -8.75 -24.38 5.17
N VAL A 453 -9.82 -24.15 5.94
CA VAL A 453 -10.07 -24.84 7.23
C VAL A 453 -10.27 -26.37 7.04
N ASN A 454 -10.64 -26.81 5.84
CA ASN A 454 -10.96 -28.22 5.53
C ASN A 454 -9.98 -28.84 4.52
N SER A 455 -8.74 -28.39 4.48
CA SER A 455 -7.71 -28.93 3.58
C SER A 455 -6.90 -30.04 4.22
#